data_ed6cc93a231b7b3a6292f2fb1ec8add9
#
_entry.id   ed6cc93a231b7b3a6292f2fb1ec8add9
#
_cell.length_a   1.000
_cell.length_b   1.000
_cell.length_c   1.000
_cell.angle_alpha   90.00
_cell.angle_beta   90.00
_cell.angle_gamma   90.00
#
_symmetry.space_group_name_H-M   'P 1'
#
loop_
_entity.id
_entity.type
_entity.pdbx_description
1 polymer ?
#
loop_
_entity_poly.entity_id
_entity_poly.type
_entity_poly.pdbx_seq_one_letter_code
_entity_poly.pdbx_strand_id
1 'polypeptide(L)'
;SKKLKVLMSGGGTGGHIFPAVAIAQEIQKRFPDAEFLFMGANGKMEMEKVPQAGFKIEGLNIAGFDRGNLLANVNLPFKVISSLLKARKIIKEFQPDFAVGTGGFASGPALFIAARMGIPTFIQEQNSLPGKTNIFNAKKAKKVFTAYPNMEKFFHGTKTLFLGNPIRKNIITDIIDSDINKEKLGLEKGKLTILSVGG
;
A
#
# COMPACT_ATOMS: atom_id res chain seq x y z
N SER A 1 12.89 -3.57 -25.65
CA SER A 1 11.52 -3.24 -25.21
C SER A 1 11.59 -2.28 -24.02
N LYS A 2 10.68 -1.33 -23.94
CA LYS A 2 10.57 -0.42 -22.79
C LYS A 2 10.25 -1.23 -21.53
N LYS A 3 11.04 -1.04 -20.47
CA LYS A 3 10.78 -1.68 -19.17
C LYS A 3 9.51 -1.09 -18.54
N LEU A 4 8.70 -1.95 -17.92
CA LEU A 4 7.54 -1.53 -17.16
C LEU A 4 7.98 -0.79 -15.90
N LYS A 5 7.44 0.41 -15.65
CA LYS A 5 7.73 1.22 -14.47
C LYS A 5 6.48 1.38 -13.62
N VAL A 6 6.55 0.94 -12.38
CA VAL A 6 5.40 0.93 -11.46
C VAL A 6 5.68 1.78 -10.23
N LEU A 7 4.83 2.77 -10.00
CA LEU A 7 4.83 3.54 -8.77
C LEU A 7 3.92 2.86 -7.74
N MET A 8 4.45 2.60 -6.56
CA MET A 8 3.69 2.03 -5.45
C MET A 8 3.59 3.02 -4.30
N SER A 9 2.48 3.10 -3.62
CA SER A 9 2.36 3.91 -2.41
C SER A 9 1.37 3.32 -1.42
N GLY A 10 1.83 3.15 -0.21
CA GLY A 10 1.04 2.66 0.91
C GLY A 10 1.89 2.65 2.17
N GLY A 11 1.32 3.11 3.27
CA GLY A 11 2.15 3.24 4.47
C GLY A 11 1.38 3.63 5.72
N GLY A 12 2.16 3.92 6.76
CA GLY A 12 1.66 4.25 8.09
C GLY A 12 1.41 3.02 8.97
N THR A 13 0.97 1.91 8.40
CA THR A 13 0.74 0.64 9.11
C THR A 13 1.08 -0.56 8.22
N GLY A 14 1.35 -1.72 8.84
CA GLY A 14 1.58 -2.97 8.11
C GLY A 14 0.42 -3.36 7.19
N GLY A 15 -0.83 -3.03 7.58
CA GLY A 15 -2.04 -3.28 6.78
C GLY A 15 -2.03 -2.61 5.41
N HIS A 16 -1.32 -1.49 5.24
CA HIS A 16 -1.16 -0.83 3.94
C HIS A 16 0.15 -1.22 3.23
N ILE A 17 1.22 -1.44 4.00
CA ILE A 17 2.55 -1.72 3.45
C ILE A 17 2.61 -3.10 2.82
N PHE A 18 2.18 -4.13 3.53
CA PHE A 18 2.31 -5.50 3.06
C PHE A 18 1.46 -5.84 1.84
N PRO A 19 0.24 -5.33 1.66
CA PRO A 19 -0.48 -5.45 0.40
C PRO A 19 0.25 -4.79 -0.77
N ALA A 20 0.85 -3.61 -0.58
CA ALA A 20 1.64 -2.95 -1.62
C ALA A 20 2.85 -3.81 -2.03
N VAL A 21 3.58 -4.35 -1.06
CA VAL A 21 4.71 -5.24 -1.29
C VAL A 21 4.26 -6.51 -2.02
N ALA A 22 3.17 -7.15 -1.58
CA ALA A 22 2.65 -8.36 -2.21
C ALA A 22 2.26 -8.13 -3.69
N ILE A 23 1.61 -7.01 -3.99
CA ILE A 23 1.26 -6.62 -5.37
C ILE A 23 2.53 -6.40 -6.19
N ALA A 24 3.52 -5.68 -5.66
CA ALA A 24 4.77 -5.42 -6.37
C ALA A 24 5.54 -6.72 -6.67
N GLN A 25 5.62 -7.63 -5.70
CA GLN A 25 6.25 -8.94 -5.87
C GLN A 25 5.55 -9.80 -6.93
N GLU A 26 4.22 -9.80 -6.97
CA GLU A 26 3.48 -10.55 -7.99
C GLU A 26 3.64 -9.94 -9.39
N ILE A 27 3.66 -8.60 -9.50
CA ILE A 27 3.97 -7.93 -10.77
C ILE A 27 5.39 -8.26 -11.22
N GLN A 28 6.38 -8.18 -10.31
CA GLN A 28 7.78 -8.49 -10.61
C GLN A 28 7.98 -9.93 -11.08
N LYS A 29 7.23 -10.88 -10.50
CA LYS A 29 7.26 -12.28 -10.95
C LYS A 29 6.79 -12.45 -12.39
N ARG A 30 5.78 -11.69 -12.81
CA ARG A 30 5.23 -11.74 -14.18
C ARG A 30 6.03 -10.91 -15.17
N PHE A 31 6.67 -9.84 -14.70
CA PHE A 31 7.48 -8.90 -15.44
C PHE A 31 8.85 -8.72 -14.74
N PRO A 32 9.80 -9.67 -14.91
CA PRO A 32 11.07 -9.67 -14.16
C PRO A 32 11.90 -8.40 -14.34
N ASP A 33 11.80 -7.75 -15.50
CA ASP A 33 12.53 -6.51 -15.83
C ASP A 33 11.79 -5.23 -15.36
N ALA A 34 10.64 -5.35 -14.69
CA ALA A 34 9.88 -4.20 -14.20
C ALA A 34 10.66 -3.43 -13.13
N GLU A 35 10.60 -2.12 -13.21
CA GLU A 35 11.18 -1.19 -12.24
C GLU A 35 10.10 -0.69 -11.29
N PHE A 36 10.40 -0.73 -9.99
CA PHE A 36 9.49 -0.29 -8.94
C PHE A 36 10.08 0.87 -8.16
N LEU A 37 9.24 1.85 -7.88
CA LEU A 37 9.53 2.90 -6.92
C LEU A 37 8.36 3.04 -5.95
N PHE A 38 8.65 2.96 -4.66
CA PHE A 38 7.67 3.23 -3.62
C PHE A 38 7.75 4.68 -3.17
N MET A 39 6.61 5.23 -2.75
CA MET A 39 6.54 6.47 -2.00
C MET A 39 5.89 6.21 -0.64
N GLY A 40 6.55 6.65 0.43
CA GLY A 40 6.09 6.52 1.80
C GLY A 40 6.27 7.81 2.60
N ALA A 41 5.93 7.79 3.88
CA ALA A 41 6.14 8.91 4.79
C ALA A 41 7.47 8.73 5.54
N ASN A 42 8.27 9.78 5.60
CA ASN A 42 9.52 9.79 6.36
C ASN A 42 9.28 9.41 7.83
N GLY A 43 10.19 8.58 8.37
CA GLY A 43 10.13 8.13 9.76
C GLY A 43 9.01 7.14 10.07
N LYS A 44 8.37 6.55 9.06
CA LYS A 44 7.34 5.53 9.21
C LYS A 44 7.84 4.15 8.82
N MET A 45 7.10 3.13 9.22
CA MET A 45 7.44 1.71 9.05
C MET A 45 7.79 1.34 7.60
N GLU A 46 7.15 1.93 6.62
CA GLU A 46 7.41 1.67 5.21
C GLU A 46 8.85 1.98 4.79
N MET A 47 9.50 2.99 5.40
CA MET A 47 10.88 3.35 5.09
C MET A 47 11.88 2.24 5.44
N GLU A 48 11.50 1.32 6.33
CA GLU A 48 12.27 0.13 6.70
C GLU A 48 11.79 -1.12 5.95
N LYS A 49 10.47 -1.37 5.95
CA LYS A 49 9.89 -2.63 5.47
C LYS A 49 9.94 -2.78 3.95
N VAL A 50 9.84 -1.68 3.21
CA VAL A 50 9.92 -1.71 1.73
C VAL A 50 11.34 -2.07 1.25
N PRO A 51 12.43 -1.44 1.77
CA PRO A 51 13.80 -1.88 1.45
C PRO A 51 14.10 -3.32 1.87
N GLN A 52 13.59 -3.77 3.03
CA GLN A 52 13.72 -5.16 3.46
C GLN A 52 13.06 -6.16 2.48
N ALA A 53 12.03 -5.71 1.76
CA ALA A 53 11.38 -6.49 0.70
C ALA A 53 12.07 -6.37 -0.68
N GLY A 54 13.20 -5.64 -0.77
CA GLY A 54 14.00 -5.51 -1.99
C GLY A 54 13.58 -4.36 -2.91
N PHE A 55 12.74 -3.43 -2.47
CA PHE A 55 12.27 -2.33 -3.30
C PHE A 55 12.85 -0.98 -2.87
N LYS A 56 13.02 -0.08 -3.84
CA LYS A 56 13.40 1.32 -3.59
C LYS A 56 12.21 2.12 -3.07
N ILE A 57 12.46 3.03 -2.13
CA ILE A 57 11.44 3.92 -1.57
C ILE A 57 11.95 5.36 -1.45
N GLU A 58 11.09 6.31 -1.78
CA GLU A 58 11.28 7.74 -1.55
C GLU A 58 10.32 8.23 -0.45
N GLY A 59 10.86 8.95 0.53
CA GLY A 59 10.08 9.45 1.66
C GLY A 59 9.51 10.85 1.41
N LEU A 60 8.25 11.04 1.73
CA LEU A 60 7.56 12.34 1.74
C LEU A 60 7.49 12.90 3.16
N ASN A 61 7.63 14.21 3.32
CA ASN A 61 7.47 14.89 4.60
C ASN A 61 5.98 15.13 4.88
N ILE A 62 5.22 14.06 5.08
CA ILE A 62 3.80 14.10 5.36
C ILE A 62 3.51 13.39 6.68
N ALA A 63 2.54 13.92 7.42
CA ALA A 63 2.00 13.29 8.62
C ALA A 63 0.48 13.23 8.53
N GLY A 64 -0.13 12.28 9.23
CA GLY A 64 -1.57 12.28 9.46
C GLY A 64 -1.99 13.45 10.33
N PHE A 65 -3.29 13.78 10.31
CA PHE A 65 -3.87 14.77 11.21
C PHE A 65 -3.83 14.24 12.64
N ASP A 66 -3.19 14.98 13.54
CA ASP A 66 -3.15 14.66 14.97
C ASP A 66 -4.41 15.16 15.66
N ARG A 67 -5.24 14.24 16.13
CA ARG A 67 -6.49 14.55 16.80
C ARG A 67 -6.28 14.92 18.29
N GLY A 68 -5.17 14.49 18.88
CA GLY A 68 -4.84 14.75 20.29
C GLY A 68 -4.13 16.09 20.50
N ASN A 69 -3.41 16.58 19.46
CA ASN A 69 -2.70 17.84 19.55
C ASN A 69 -2.96 18.71 18.31
N LEU A 70 -3.96 19.59 18.41
CA LEU A 70 -4.35 20.48 17.30
C LEU A 70 -3.22 21.44 16.89
N LEU A 71 -2.37 21.86 17.81
CA LEU A 71 -1.23 22.74 17.52
C LEU A 71 -0.18 22.05 16.62
N ALA A 72 -0.04 20.74 16.73
CA ALA A 72 0.84 19.97 15.84
C ALA A 72 0.42 20.01 14.36
N ASN A 73 -0.85 20.39 14.10
CA ASN A 73 -1.39 20.46 12.74
C ASN A 73 -1.16 21.81 12.05
N VAL A 74 -0.66 22.83 12.75
CA VAL A 74 -0.44 24.18 12.18
C VAL A 74 0.45 24.13 10.95
N ASN A 75 1.46 23.28 10.93
CA ASN A 75 2.37 23.10 9.79
C ASN A 75 1.88 22.07 8.76
N LEU A 76 0.72 21.45 8.99
CA LEU A 76 0.19 20.41 8.10
C LEU A 76 -0.03 20.89 6.65
N PRO A 77 -0.61 22.09 6.39
CA PRO A 77 -0.76 22.60 5.03
C PRO A 77 0.57 22.71 4.28
N PHE A 78 1.61 23.20 4.94
CA PHE A 78 2.96 23.31 4.34
C PHE A 78 3.57 21.95 4.05
N LYS A 79 3.39 20.96 4.95
CA LYS A 79 3.83 19.59 4.75
C LYS A 79 3.09 18.94 3.57
N VAL A 80 1.80 19.19 3.43
CA VAL A 80 1.00 18.69 2.30
C VAL A 80 1.52 19.28 0.99
N ILE A 81 1.67 20.61 0.89
CA ILE A 81 2.17 21.27 -0.31
C ILE A 81 3.58 20.76 -0.67
N SER A 82 4.49 20.73 0.30
CA SER A 82 5.86 20.21 0.10
C SER A 82 5.83 18.74 -0.41
N SER A 83 4.95 17.92 0.14
CA SER A 83 4.81 16.52 -0.27
C SER A 83 4.24 16.40 -1.70
N LEU A 84 3.30 17.26 -2.09
CA LEU A 84 2.78 17.29 -3.46
C LEU A 84 3.87 17.70 -4.46
N LEU A 85 4.67 18.72 -4.14
CA LEU A 85 5.76 19.17 -5.00
C LEU A 85 6.85 18.09 -5.11
N LYS A 86 7.25 17.47 -3.99
CA LYS A 86 8.20 16.35 -4.00
C LYS A 86 7.67 15.17 -4.78
N ALA A 87 6.42 14.76 -4.57
CA ALA A 87 5.79 13.68 -5.31
C ALA A 87 5.81 13.96 -6.82
N ARG A 88 5.48 15.21 -7.23
CA ARG A 88 5.54 15.61 -8.65
C ARG A 88 6.94 15.47 -9.25
N LYS A 89 7.98 15.92 -8.52
CA LYS A 89 9.37 15.79 -8.95
C LYS A 89 9.73 14.32 -9.16
N ILE A 90 9.49 13.48 -8.16
CA ILE A 90 9.79 12.04 -8.20
C ILE A 90 9.07 11.37 -9.38
N ILE A 91 7.77 11.64 -9.56
CA ILE A 91 6.98 11.05 -10.65
C ILE A 91 7.49 11.50 -12.03
N LYS A 92 7.88 12.78 -12.16
CA LYS A 92 8.46 13.32 -13.40
C LYS A 92 9.80 12.66 -13.74
N GLU A 93 10.62 12.39 -12.76
CA GLU A 93 11.94 11.73 -12.94
C GLU A 93 11.78 10.22 -13.21
N PHE A 94 10.92 9.55 -12.45
CA PHE A 94 10.73 8.10 -12.59
C PHE A 94 9.90 7.71 -13.81
N GLN A 95 8.92 8.53 -14.21
CA GLN A 95 8.03 8.31 -15.38
C GLN A 95 7.31 6.95 -15.31
N PRO A 96 6.49 6.68 -14.28
CA PRO A 96 5.79 5.41 -14.15
C PRO A 96 4.74 5.23 -15.25
N ASP A 97 4.56 4.00 -15.71
CA ASP A 97 3.48 3.63 -16.63
C ASP A 97 2.13 3.58 -15.93
N PHE A 98 2.11 3.24 -14.65
CA PHE A 98 0.95 3.34 -13.77
C PHE A 98 1.36 3.43 -12.29
N ALA A 99 0.39 3.78 -11.45
CA ALA A 99 0.58 3.87 -10.01
C ALA A 99 -0.47 3.03 -9.25
N VAL A 100 -0.05 2.40 -8.15
CA VAL A 100 -0.92 1.63 -7.26
C VAL A 100 -0.83 2.18 -5.85
N GLY A 101 -1.98 2.48 -5.25
CA GLY A 101 -2.10 2.90 -3.86
C GLY A 101 -2.84 1.87 -3.01
N THR A 102 -2.32 1.59 -1.82
CA THR A 102 -2.95 0.67 -0.87
C THR A 102 -3.48 1.37 0.38
N GLY A 103 -3.38 2.71 0.43
CA GLY A 103 -3.88 3.51 1.54
C GLY A 103 -2.77 4.07 2.44
N GLY A 104 -3.21 4.70 3.52
CA GLY A 104 -2.34 5.53 4.35
C GLY A 104 -2.18 6.96 3.79
N PHE A 105 -1.75 7.88 4.64
CA PHE A 105 -1.68 9.29 4.25
C PHE A 105 -0.58 9.60 3.21
N ALA A 106 0.48 8.79 3.13
CA ALA A 106 1.52 8.95 2.11
C ALA A 106 1.01 8.65 0.69
N SER A 107 0.03 7.74 0.55
CA SER A 107 -0.55 7.43 -0.76
C SER A 107 -1.42 8.57 -1.31
N GLY A 108 -1.87 9.49 -0.45
CA GLY A 108 -2.65 10.66 -0.87
C GLY A 108 -1.94 11.50 -1.92
N PRO A 109 -0.81 12.14 -1.59
CA PRO A 109 -0.03 12.94 -2.54
C PRO A 109 0.46 12.16 -3.75
N ALA A 110 0.93 10.92 -3.55
CA ALA A 110 1.46 10.09 -4.62
C ALA A 110 0.42 9.82 -5.72
N LEU A 111 -0.74 9.27 -5.34
CA LEU A 111 -1.80 8.95 -6.28
C LEU A 111 -2.48 10.20 -6.86
N PHE A 112 -2.68 11.22 -6.04
CA PHE A 112 -3.27 12.48 -6.48
C PHE A 112 -2.43 13.13 -7.59
N ILE A 113 -1.11 13.24 -7.40
CA ILE A 113 -0.23 13.83 -8.40
C ILE A 113 -0.10 12.93 -9.63
N ALA A 114 0.03 11.60 -9.47
CA ALA A 114 0.06 10.66 -10.58
C ALA A 114 -1.17 10.84 -11.49
N ALA A 115 -2.37 10.85 -10.90
CA ALA A 115 -3.61 11.06 -11.65
C ALA A 115 -3.67 12.42 -12.36
N ARG A 116 -3.20 13.50 -11.71
CA ARG A 116 -3.15 14.83 -12.34
C ARG A 116 -2.12 14.94 -13.48
N MET A 117 -1.10 14.09 -13.46
CA MET A 117 -0.12 13.98 -14.54
C MET A 117 -0.56 13.02 -15.67
N GLY A 118 -1.79 12.51 -15.61
CA GLY A 118 -2.34 11.62 -16.63
C GLY A 118 -1.89 10.15 -16.50
N ILE A 119 -1.20 9.81 -15.41
CA ILE A 119 -0.75 8.44 -15.14
C ILE A 119 -1.92 7.62 -14.63
N PRO A 120 -2.23 6.45 -15.23
CA PRO A 120 -3.26 5.56 -14.73
C PRO A 120 -3.02 5.17 -13.26
N THR A 121 -4.01 5.35 -12.40
CA THR A 121 -3.92 5.00 -10.99
C THR A 121 -4.90 3.87 -10.64
N PHE A 122 -4.47 3.00 -9.76
CA PHE A 122 -5.23 1.88 -9.22
C PHE A 122 -5.18 1.92 -7.70
N ILE A 123 -6.24 1.47 -7.04
CA ILE A 123 -6.32 1.42 -5.58
C ILE A 123 -6.65 0.00 -5.16
N GLN A 124 -6.01 -0.48 -4.09
CA GLN A 124 -6.40 -1.68 -3.38
C GLN A 124 -6.86 -1.27 -1.97
N GLU A 125 -8.08 -1.67 -1.60
CA GLU A 125 -8.67 -1.42 -0.29
C GLU A 125 -8.80 -2.73 0.49
N GLN A 126 -8.18 -2.78 1.67
CA GLN A 126 -8.07 -3.97 2.49
C GLN A 126 -9.22 -4.15 3.49
N ASN A 127 -9.92 -3.07 3.80
CA ASN A 127 -10.90 -3.03 4.87
C ASN A 127 -12.34 -2.98 4.34
N SER A 128 -13.28 -3.48 5.13
CA SER A 128 -14.72 -3.34 4.85
C SER A 128 -15.24 -1.91 4.99
N LEU A 129 -14.51 -1.06 5.74
CA LEU A 129 -14.71 0.38 5.81
C LEU A 129 -13.48 1.05 5.20
N PRO A 130 -13.60 1.68 4.01
CA PRO A 130 -12.45 2.19 3.30
C PRO A 130 -11.86 3.43 3.96
N GLY A 131 -10.54 3.56 3.84
CA GLY A 131 -9.82 4.73 4.29
C GLY A 131 -10.16 5.98 3.48
N LYS A 132 -10.23 7.15 4.14
CA LYS A 132 -10.56 8.43 3.51
C LYS A 132 -9.63 8.77 2.32
N THR A 133 -8.35 8.42 2.42
CA THR A 133 -7.37 8.61 1.34
C THR A 133 -7.73 7.80 0.10
N ASN A 134 -8.15 6.54 0.28
CA ASN A 134 -8.58 5.69 -0.83
C ASN A 134 -9.87 6.20 -1.48
N ILE A 135 -10.85 6.64 -0.68
CA ILE A 135 -12.10 7.25 -1.19
C ILE A 135 -11.78 8.50 -2.02
N PHE A 136 -10.90 9.37 -1.51
CA PHE A 136 -10.51 10.59 -2.19
C PHE A 136 -9.82 10.31 -3.54
N ASN A 137 -8.82 9.44 -3.55
CA ASN A 137 -8.06 9.10 -4.75
C ASN A 137 -8.87 8.26 -5.76
N ALA A 138 -9.85 7.49 -5.30
CA ALA A 138 -10.72 6.69 -6.15
C ALA A 138 -11.42 7.51 -7.24
N LYS A 139 -11.79 8.76 -6.94
CA LYS A 139 -12.47 9.67 -7.89
C LYS A 139 -11.74 9.85 -9.22
N LYS A 140 -10.44 9.61 -9.26
CA LYS A 140 -9.59 9.70 -10.46
C LYS A 140 -8.92 8.39 -10.84
N ALA A 141 -9.11 7.34 -10.03
CA ALA A 141 -8.53 6.03 -10.30
C ALA A 141 -9.25 5.32 -11.46
N LYS A 142 -8.52 4.50 -12.19
CA LYS A 142 -9.08 3.64 -13.24
C LYS A 142 -9.94 2.53 -12.66
N LYS A 143 -9.50 1.93 -11.52
CA LYS A 143 -10.21 0.87 -10.80
C LYS A 143 -9.84 0.86 -9.33
N VAL A 144 -10.75 0.34 -8.52
CA VAL A 144 -10.52 0.01 -7.11
C VAL A 144 -10.68 -1.50 -6.95
N PHE A 145 -9.67 -2.16 -6.41
CA PHE A 145 -9.70 -3.57 -6.03
C PHE A 145 -10.02 -3.66 -4.54
N THR A 146 -11.01 -4.45 -4.19
CA THR A 146 -11.52 -4.52 -2.81
C THR A 146 -11.34 -5.91 -2.21
N ALA A 147 -11.07 -5.94 -0.91
CA ALA A 147 -10.97 -7.18 -0.15
C ALA A 147 -12.33 -7.74 0.27
N TYR A 148 -13.35 -6.90 0.26
CA TYR A 148 -14.72 -7.24 0.65
C TYR A 148 -15.70 -6.97 -0.50
N PRO A 149 -16.81 -7.71 -0.55
CA PRO A 149 -17.89 -7.46 -1.51
C PRO A 149 -18.68 -6.18 -1.14
N ASN A 150 -19.51 -5.71 -2.09
CA ASN A 150 -20.44 -4.58 -1.90
C ASN A 150 -19.77 -3.26 -1.48
N MET A 151 -18.56 -3.01 -1.98
CA MET A 151 -17.80 -1.80 -1.69
C MET A 151 -18.09 -0.63 -2.64
N GLU A 152 -18.89 -0.83 -3.70
CA GLU A 152 -19.25 0.15 -4.73
C GLU A 152 -19.87 1.41 -4.13
N LYS A 153 -20.64 1.25 -3.07
CA LYS A 153 -21.30 2.33 -2.32
C LYS A 153 -20.33 3.39 -1.77
N PHE A 154 -19.05 3.03 -1.59
CA PHE A 154 -18.03 3.94 -1.08
C PHE A 154 -17.22 4.62 -2.20
N PHE A 155 -17.21 4.04 -3.40
CA PHE A 155 -16.35 4.47 -4.50
C PHE A 155 -17.17 4.94 -5.71
N HIS A 156 -18.13 5.84 -5.45
CA HIS A 156 -19.05 6.35 -6.48
C HIS A 156 -18.33 6.78 -7.76
N GLY A 157 -18.80 6.29 -8.89
CA GLY A 157 -18.29 6.64 -10.21
C GLY A 157 -16.99 5.89 -10.61
N THR A 158 -16.44 5.05 -9.75
CA THR A 158 -15.23 4.27 -10.07
C THR A 158 -15.52 2.78 -10.08
N LYS A 159 -15.06 2.08 -11.11
CA LYS A 159 -15.22 0.63 -11.22
C LYS A 159 -14.50 -0.08 -10.09
N THR A 160 -15.25 -0.84 -9.30
CA THR A 160 -14.74 -1.70 -8.22
C THR A 160 -14.70 -3.16 -8.66
N LEU A 161 -13.72 -3.90 -8.16
CA LEU A 161 -13.58 -5.34 -8.37
C LEU A 161 -13.24 -6.00 -7.04
N PHE A 162 -14.09 -6.91 -6.60
CA PHE A 162 -13.83 -7.74 -5.42
C PHE A 162 -12.85 -8.86 -5.79
N LEU A 163 -11.64 -8.83 -5.23
CA LEU A 163 -10.57 -9.81 -5.49
C LEU A 163 -9.96 -10.39 -4.21
N GLY A 164 -10.36 -9.92 -3.03
CA GLY A 164 -9.73 -10.28 -1.77
C GLY A 164 -8.48 -9.45 -1.46
N ASN A 165 -7.80 -9.80 -0.36
CA ASN A 165 -6.55 -9.17 0.04
C ASN A 165 -5.34 -9.86 -0.62
N PRO A 166 -4.37 -9.09 -1.13
CA PRO A 166 -3.11 -9.65 -1.60
C PRO A 166 -2.30 -10.18 -0.41
N ILE A 167 -1.85 -11.42 -0.51
CA ILE A 167 -1.10 -12.12 0.54
C ILE A 167 0.34 -12.32 0.07
N ARG A 168 1.30 -12.05 0.94
CA ARG A 168 2.72 -12.29 0.67
C ARG A 168 2.98 -13.78 0.49
N LYS A 169 3.80 -14.12 -0.48
CA LYS A 169 4.05 -15.51 -0.89
C LYS A 169 4.64 -16.37 0.23
N ASN A 170 5.50 -15.82 1.06
CA ASN A 170 6.13 -16.51 2.19
C ASN A 170 5.12 -17.01 3.25
N ILE A 171 3.93 -16.40 3.34
CA ILE A 171 2.87 -16.85 4.24
C ILE A 171 2.22 -18.15 3.74
N ILE A 172 2.23 -18.38 2.42
CA ILE A 172 1.53 -19.51 1.78
C ILE A 172 2.47 -20.69 1.57
N THR A 173 3.78 -20.44 1.35
CA THR A 173 4.75 -21.46 0.97
C THR A 173 5.33 -22.25 2.16
N ASP A 174 5.23 -21.72 3.37
CA ASP A 174 5.80 -22.32 4.58
C ASP A 174 4.75 -23.14 5.39
N ILE A 175 3.76 -23.74 4.72
CA ILE A 175 2.92 -24.78 5.33
C ILE A 175 3.77 -26.04 5.43
N ILE A 176 4.74 -26.00 6.32
CA ILE A 176 5.45 -27.17 6.82
C ILE A 176 4.49 -27.91 7.74
N ASP A 177 4.64 -29.23 7.80
CA ASP A 177 3.88 -30.14 8.67
C ASP A 177 3.49 -29.45 10.00
N SER A 178 2.19 -29.36 10.24
CA SER A 178 1.63 -28.64 11.39
C SER A 178 2.17 -29.16 12.73
N ASP A 179 2.50 -30.46 12.81
CA ASP A 179 2.99 -31.09 14.03
C ASP A 179 4.46 -30.73 14.32
N ILE A 180 5.29 -30.57 13.28
CA ILE A 180 6.67 -30.08 13.46
C ILE A 180 6.67 -28.63 13.96
N ASN A 181 5.77 -27.80 13.47
CA ASN A 181 5.67 -26.41 13.91
C ASN A 181 5.10 -26.31 15.33
N LYS A 182 4.14 -27.16 15.70
CA LYS A 182 3.63 -27.25 17.07
C LYS A 182 4.73 -27.60 18.06
N GLU A 183 5.53 -28.60 17.74
CA GLU A 183 6.67 -29.05 18.60
C GLU A 183 7.67 -27.91 18.81
N LYS A 184 8.05 -27.16 17.75
CA LYS A 184 8.95 -26.00 17.85
C LYS A 184 8.40 -24.88 18.73
N LEU A 185 7.07 -24.77 18.84
CA LEU A 185 6.38 -23.78 19.68
C LEU A 185 6.04 -24.32 21.08
N GLY A 186 6.46 -25.56 21.43
CA GLY A 186 6.12 -26.18 22.70
C GLY A 186 4.66 -26.59 22.84
N LEU A 187 3.95 -26.78 21.70
CA LEU A 187 2.55 -27.17 21.67
C LEU A 187 2.39 -28.67 21.44
N GLU A 188 1.30 -29.27 21.94
CA GLU A 188 1.05 -30.69 21.82
C GLU A 188 0.63 -31.09 20.40
N LYS A 189 1.29 -32.17 19.89
CA LYS A 189 0.91 -32.78 18.61
C LYS A 189 -0.49 -33.38 18.67
N GLY A 190 -1.20 -33.38 17.55
CA GLY A 190 -2.54 -33.96 17.43
C GLY A 190 -3.66 -33.17 18.10
N LYS A 191 -3.38 -32.14 18.91
CA LYS A 191 -4.42 -31.30 19.51
C LYS A 191 -4.77 -30.13 18.62
N LEU A 192 -6.05 -29.72 18.63
CA LEU A 192 -6.50 -28.49 17.99
C LEU A 192 -5.82 -27.29 18.68
N THR A 193 -5.13 -26.50 17.89
CA THR A 193 -4.50 -25.25 18.36
C THR A 193 -5.18 -24.08 17.65
N ILE A 194 -5.65 -23.12 18.43
CA ILE A 194 -6.25 -21.88 17.91
C ILE A 194 -5.32 -20.74 18.27
N LEU A 195 -4.78 -20.06 17.25
CA LEU A 195 -4.02 -18.82 17.42
C LEU A 195 -4.93 -17.63 17.11
N SER A 196 -5.08 -16.74 18.08
CA SER A 196 -5.74 -15.44 17.88
C SER A 196 -4.69 -14.34 17.98
N VAL A 197 -4.60 -13.51 16.94
CA VAL A 197 -3.68 -12.37 16.88
C VAL A 197 -4.50 -11.12 16.71
N GLY A 198 -4.32 -10.16 17.61
CA GLY A 198 -4.94 -8.84 17.57
C GLY A 198 -3.89 -7.75 17.64
N GLY A 199 -4.25 -6.54 17.19
CA GLY A 199 -3.42 -5.34 17.26
C GLY A 199 -4.26 -4.10 17.46
#